data_0f519dddede28df7ae61295342775006
#
_entry.id   0f519dddede28df7ae61295342775006
#
_cell.length_a   1.000
_cell.length_b   1.000
_cell.length_c   1.000
_cell.angle_alpha   90.00
_cell.angle_beta   90.00
_cell.angle_gamma   90.00
#
_symmetry.space_group_name_H-M   'P 1'
#
loop_
_entity.id
_entity.type
_entity.pdbx_description
1 polymer ?
#
loop_
_entity_poly.entity_id
_entity_poly.type
_entity_poly.pdbx_seq_one_letter_code
_entity_poly.pdbx_strand_id
1 'polypeptide(L)' 'MREEEIDRIVLEMLGQVAPEAPLGGIVANLPFRDQFEFDSVDFLSFILKLESQTGLKISEMDYPRLASLAGCRSYLNRA' A
#
# COMPACT_ATOMS: atom_id res chain seq x y z
N MET A 1 -9.91 9.92 -5.86
CA MET A 1 -8.64 9.52 -6.49
C MET A 1 -8.91 8.37 -7.45
N ARG A 2 -8.36 8.43 -8.66
CA ARG A 2 -8.58 7.38 -9.66
C ARG A 2 -7.76 6.15 -9.34
N GLU A 3 -8.22 4.99 -9.79
CA GLU A 3 -7.55 3.73 -9.53
C GLU A 3 -6.12 3.72 -10.06
N GLU A 4 -5.88 4.24 -11.26
CA GLU A 4 -4.53 4.29 -11.83
C GLU A 4 -3.61 5.15 -10.98
N GLU A 5 -4.12 6.23 -10.44
CA GLU A 5 -3.36 7.12 -9.57
C GLU A 5 -3.04 6.44 -8.25
N ILE A 6 -4.02 5.73 -7.70
CA ILE A 6 -3.84 4.97 -6.46
C ILE A 6 -2.76 3.91 -6.67
N ASP A 7 -2.86 3.15 -7.76
CA ASP A 7 -1.90 2.09 -8.06
C ASP A 7 -0.49 2.67 -8.19
N ARG A 8 -0.36 3.79 -8.88
CA ARG A 8 0.95 4.42 -9.06
C ARG A 8 1.56 4.79 -7.72
N ILE A 9 0.78 5.43 -6.86
CA ILE A 9 1.26 5.84 -5.56
C ILE A 9 1.60 4.64 -4.68
N VAL A 10 0.69 3.67 -4.62
CA VAL A 10 0.88 2.49 -3.78
C VAL A 10 2.12 1.71 -4.21
N LEU A 11 2.25 1.44 -5.50
CA LEU A 11 3.37 0.65 -6.00
C LEU A 11 4.69 1.41 -5.84
N GLU A 12 4.67 2.72 -6.03
CA GLU A 12 5.87 3.53 -5.83
C GLU A 12 6.32 3.49 -4.37
N MET A 13 5.39 3.62 -3.43
CA MET A 13 5.73 3.58 -2.02
C MET A 13 6.19 2.19 -1.59
N LEU A 14 5.57 1.14 -2.14
CA LEU A 14 6.02 -0.22 -1.89
C LEU A 14 7.46 -0.42 -2.36
N GLY A 15 7.78 0.09 -3.55
CA GLY A 15 9.12 -0.03 -4.09
C GLY A 15 10.18 0.67 -3.25
N GLN A 16 9.81 1.78 -2.60
CA GLN A 16 10.72 2.49 -1.73
C GLN A 16 10.99 1.73 -0.43
N VAL A 17 9.97 1.04 0.08
CA VAL A 17 10.08 0.30 1.34
C VAL A 17 10.64 -1.10 1.11
N ALA A 18 10.28 -1.73 0.00
CA ALA A 18 10.68 -3.08 -0.34
C ALA A 18 11.20 -3.10 -1.78
N PRO A 19 12.46 -2.72 -2.01
CA PRO A 19 13.00 -2.62 -3.37
C PRO A 19 12.94 -3.92 -4.17
N GLU A 20 12.85 -5.06 -3.48
CA GLU A 20 12.81 -6.36 -4.14
C GLU A 20 11.40 -6.82 -4.48
N ALA A 21 10.38 -6.03 -4.13
CA ALA A 21 9.00 -6.39 -4.42
C ALA A 21 8.76 -6.46 -5.94
N PRO A 22 8.05 -7.49 -6.41
CA PRO A 22 7.79 -7.65 -7.85
C PRO A 22 6.63 -6.75 -8.27
N LEU A 23 6.89 -5.46 -8.39
CA LEU A 23 5.85 -4.46 -8.60
C LEU A 23 5.00 -4.71 -9.85
N GLY A 24 5.57 -5.30 -10.89
CA GLY A 24 4.82 -5.61 -12.10
C GLY A 24 3.97 -6.86 -11.99
N GLY A 25 4.11 -7.61 -10.90
CA GLY A 25 3.39 -8.87 -10.71
C GLY A 25 2.58 -8.94 -9.43
N ILE A 26 2.29 -7.80 -8.82
CA ILE A 26 1.51 -7.78 -7.57
C ILE A 26 0.08 -8.27 -7.85
N VAL A 27 -0.35 -9.26 -7.08
CA VAL A 27 -1.73 -9.77 -7.14
C VAL A 27 -2.58 -8.92 -6.20
N ALA A 28 -3.59 -8.25 -6.75
CA ALA A 28 -4.34 -7.25 -6.01
C ALA A 28 -5.07 -7.79 -4.78
N ASN A 29 -5.58 -9.01 -4.87
CA ASN A 29 -6.42 -9.58 -3.80
C ASN A 29 -5.65 -10.30 -2.70
N LEU A 30 -4.33 -10.42 -2.82
CA LEU A 30 -3.53 -11.10 -1.81
C LEU A 30 -2.79 -10.08 -0.94
N PRO A 31 -2.63 -10.38 0.36
CA PRO A 31 -1.83 -9.50 1.21
C PRO A 31 -0.41 -9.39 0.68
N PHE A 32 0.16 -8.20 0.79
CA PHE A 32 1.54 -7.98 0.33
C PHE A 32 2.52 -8.97 0.98
N ARG A 33 2.33 -9.24 2.27
CA ARG A 33 3.22 -10.14 3.01
C ARG A 33 3.21 -11.56 2.49
N ASP A 34 2.20 -11.94 1.72
CA ASP A 34 2.12 -13.27 1.14
C ASP A 34 2.78 -13.33 -0.24
N GLN A 35 3.20 -12.21 -0.76
CA GLN A 35 3.75 -12.12 -2.11
C GLN A 35 5.24 -11.79 -2.12
N PHE A 36 5.74 -11.12 -1.08
CA PHE A 36 7.15 -10.80 -0.95
C PHE A 36 7.45 -10.51 0.51
N GLU A 37 8.73 -10.39 0.83
CA GLU A 37 9.13 -10.16 2.21
C GLU A 37 8.70 -8.76 2.65
N PHE A 38 7.82 -8.71 3.64
CA PHE A 38 7.19 -7.46 4.05
C PHE A 38 6.74 -7.61 5.51
N ASP A 39 7.60 -7.21 6.43
CA ASP A 39 7.29 -7.35 7.86
C ASP A 39 6.51 -6.14 8.39
N SER A 40 6.22 -6.14 9.69
CA SER A 40 5.41 -5.09 10.29
C SER A 40 6.11 -3.73 10.27
N VAL A 41 7.44 -3.71 10.33
CA VAL A 41 8.19 -2.46 10.26
C VAL A 41 8.08 -1.89 8.85
N ASP A 42 8.22 -2.75 7.83
CA ASP A 42 8.05 -2.35 6.44
C ASP A 42 6.65 -1.82 6.20
N PHE A 43 5.67 -2.51 6.76
CA PHE A 43 4.26 -2.12 6.59
C PHE A 43 4.03 -0.73 7.21
N LEU A 44 4.54 -0.48 8.40
CA LEU A 44 4.38 0.82 9.04
C LEU A 44 5.04 1.92 8.21
N SER A 45 6.25 1.66 7.70
CA SER A 45 6.93 2.61 6.82
C SER A 45 6.10 2.92 5.58
N PHE A 46 5.48 1.88 5.01
CA PHE A 46 4.60 2.02 3.85
C PHE A 46 3.41 2.93 4.18
N ILE A 47 2.76 2.69 5.33
CA ILE A 47 1.62 3.52 5.76
C ILE A 47 2.02 4.98 5.90
N LEU A 48 3.16 5.24 6.54
CA LEU A 48 3.63 6.61 6.75
C LEU A 48 3.93 7.30 5.41
N LYS A 49 4.48 6.56 4.45
CA LYS A 49 4.72 7.11 3.12
C LYS A 49 3.41 7.40 2.38
N LEU A 50 2.42 6.55 2.54
CA LEU A 50 1.10 6.80 1.94
C LEU A 50 0.48 8.06 2.53
N GLU A 51 0.58 8.25 3.84
CA GLU A 51 0.08 9.47 4.47
C GLU A 51 0.77 10.70 3.90
N SER A 52 2.08 10.63 3.74
CA SER A 52 2.86 11.74 3.21
C SER A 52 2.47 12.07 1.77
N GLN A 53 2.26 11.05 0.96
CA GLN A 53 1.94 11.24 -0.46
C GLN A 53 0.51 11.69 -0.70
N THR A 54 -0.42 11.23 0.13
CA THR A 54 -1.84 11.50 -0.09
C THR A 54 -2.36 12.65 0.77
N GLY A 55 -1.64 13.00 1.82
CA GLY A 55 -2.11 14.01 2.77
C GLY A 55 -3.18 13.48 3.70
N LEU A 56 -3.50 12.20 3.64
CA LEU A 56 -4.53 11.59 4.47
C LEU A 56 -3.95 11.12 5.79
N LYS A 57 -4.78 11.18 6.83
CA LYS A 57 -4.45 10.64 8.13
C LYS A 57 -5.05 9.25 8.20
N ILE A 58 -4.21 8.23 8.35
CA ILE A 58 -4.67 6.85 8.38
C ILE A 58 -4.68 6.35 9.82
N SER A 59 -5.87 6.02 10.31
CA SER A 59 -6.02 5.50 11.67
C SER A 59 -5.40 4.11 11.76
N GLU A 60 -4.78 3.83 12.89
CA GLU A 60 -4.20 2.51 13.15
C GLU A 60 -5.26 1.40 13.02
N MET A 61 -6.50 1.71 13.36
CA MET A 61 -7.59 0.75 13.23
C MET A 61 -7.86 0.36 11.79
N ASP A 62 -7.45 1.20 10.85
CA ASP A 62 -7.66 0.96 9.42
C ASP A 62 -6.49 0.25 8.75
N TYR A 63 -5.39 0.03 9.47
CA TYR A 63 -4.20 -0.58 8.89
C TYR A 63 -4.47 -1.91 8.18
N PRO A 64 -5.28 -2.83 8.75
CA PRO A 64 -5.54 -4.10 8.07
C PRO A 64 -6.18 -3.93 6.69
N ARG A 65 -6.86 -2.81 6.48
CA ARG A 65 -7.53 -2.54 5.19
C ARG A 65 -6.52 -2.19 4.09
N LEU A 66 -5.30 -1.86 4.48
CA LEU A 66 -4.26 -1.45 3.53
C LEU A 66 -3.25 -2.55 3.28
N ALA A 67 -3.56 -3.77 3.68
CA ALA A 67 -2.63 -4.89 3.58
C ALA A 67 -2.50 -5.48 2.18
N SER A 68 -3.35 -5.04 1.24
CA SER A 68 -3.31 -5.51 -0.14
C SER A 68 -3.57 -4.34 -1.08
N LEU A 69 -3.25 -4.54 -2.36
CA LEU A 69 -3.51 -3.49 -3.36
C LEU A 69 -5.00 -3.24 -3.49
N ALA A 70 -5.82 -4.31 -3.50
CA ALA A 70 -7.27 -4.16 -3.56
C ALA A 70 -7.79 -3.37 -2.36
N GLY A 71 -7.26 -3.64 -1.18
CA GLY A 71 -7.62 -2.90 0.02
C GLY A 71 -7.22 -1.42 -0.07
N CYS A 72 -6.04 -1.15 -0.60
CA CYS A 72 -5.59 0.22 -0.79
C CYS A 72 -6.49 0.97 -1.77
N ARG A 73 -6.87 0.32 -2.87
CA ARG A 73 -7.78 0.93 -3.84
C ARG A 73 -9.10 1.31 -3.19
N SER A 74 -9.66 0.38 -2.43
CA SER A 74 -10.94 0.60 -1.76
C SER A 74 -10.84 1.73 -0.74
N TYR A 75 -9.79 1.73 0.04
CA TYR A 75 -9.60 2.72 1.09
C TYR A 75 -9.35 4.11 0.52
N LEU A 76 -8.43 4.22 -0.42
CA LEU A 76 -8.02 5.52 -0.96
C LEU A 76 -9.05 6.10 -1.92
N ASN A 77 -9.84 5.24 -2.56
CA ASN A 77 -10.89 5.71 -3.46
C ASN A 77 -11.99 6.45 -2.72
N ARG A 78 -12.10 6.27 -1.40
CA ARG A 78 -13.12 6.92 -0.57
C ARG A 78 -12.70 8.31 -0.12
N ALA A 79 -11.45 8.65 -0.30
CA ALA A 79 -10.89 9.90 0.21
C ALA A 79 -11.10 11.08 -0.74
#